data_21f471d0b2be9c5ae51c567969a6dea8
#
_entry.id   21f471d0b2be9c5ae51c567969a6dea8
#
_cell.length_a   1.000
_cell.length_b   1.000
_cell.length_c   1.000
_cell.angle_alpha   90.00
_cell.angle_beta   90.00
_cell.angle_gamma   90.00
#
_symmetry.space_group_name_H-M   'P 1'
#
loop_
_entity.id
_entity.type
_entity.pdbx_description
1 polymer ?
#
loop_
_entity_poly.entity_id
_entity_poly.type
_entity_poly.pdbx_seq_one_letter_code
_entity_poly.pdbx_strand_id
1 'polypeptide(L)'
;MQQEILTLGIESSCDETSAAVLRGGREVLSNIISTQIPVHRKFGGVVPEIASRKHIVNILPVIDEALRVAGVQKEDIGQIAVTYGPGLVGALLVGVSAAKALAFSLGVPLIGVNHLEGHIFANFLEDKALTPPFLALVVSGGHTALVDVQGYNTFRMMGQTRDDAAGEAFDKIARVMGLPYPGGPEIDRLAKEGDPTAIDFPQALNSEGNFEFSFSGLKSAVLAYLNSEKMKGHAIDKANVAASFQRSVVEVLVHKAFEAVKLAGRDTLILAGGVAANSNLEGRLIKEAEKCGVRFAYPGRILCTDNAAMIACRGYYQAEAGDYGDLYLNAVPGLSLGNR
;
A
#
# COMPACT_ATOMS: atom_id res chain seq x y z
N MET A 1 -8.14 -16.02 32.10
CA MET A 1 -7.55 -15.28 30.95
C MET A 1 -8.71 -15.00 30.00
N GLN A 2 -9.03 -13.74 29.71
CA GLN A 2 -9.98 -13.44 28.63
C GLN A 2 -9.39 -14.00 27.35
N GLN A 3 -10.17 -14.77 26.62
CA GLN A 3 -9.75 -15.31 25.32
C GLN A 3 -9.59 -14.12 24.37
N GLU A 4 -8.38 -13.93 23.83
CA GLU A 4 -8.12 -12.83 22.91
C GLU A 4 -8.99 -12.98 21.65
N ILE A 5 -9.63 -11.89 21.24
CA ILE A 5 -10.58 -11.88 20.13
C ILE A 5 -9.90 -12.27 18.81
N LEU A 6 -10.57 -13.13 18.03
CA LEU A 6 -10.15 -13.48 16.68
C LEU A 6 -10.80 -12.53 15.67
N THR A 7 -9.99 -11.88 14.86
CA THR A 7 -10.44 -10.97 13.79
C THR A 7 -10.20 -11.60 12.43
N LEU A 8 -11.26 -11.80 11.65
CA LEU A 8 -11.16 -12.14 10.24
C LEU A 8 -11.04 -10.85 9.42
N GLY A 9 -9.92 -10.67 8.72
CA GLY A 9 -9.71 -9.60 7.76
C GLY A 9 -10.05 -10.05 6.34
N ILE A 10 -10.60 -9.15 5.53
CA ILE A 10 -10.91 -9.37 4.11
C ILE A 10 -10.44 -8.17 3.31
N GLU A 11 -9.61 -8.44 2.27
CA GLU A 11 -9.07 -7.44 1.33
C GLU A 11 -9.43 -7.81 -0.10
N SER A 12 -10.01 -6.87 -0.84
CA SER A 12 -10.35 -7.03 -2.26
C SER A 12 -10.36 -5.72 -3.03
N SER A 13 -9.60 -4.71 -2.61
CA SER A 13 -9.69 -3.34 -3.16
C SER A 13 -9.17 -3.19 -4.60
N CYS A 14 -8.26 -4.07 -5.04
CA CYS A 14 -7.63 -3.96 -6.36
C CYS A 14 -7.53 -5.32 -7.07
N ASP A 15 -6.36 -5.95 -7.10
CA ASP A 15 -6.10 -7.20 -7.82
C ASP A 15 -5.62 -8.36 -6.92
N GLU A 16 -5.63 -8.17 -5.60
CA GLU A 16 -5.43 -9.21 -4.60
C GLU A 16 -6.75 -9.55 -3.89
N THR A 17 -7.14 -10.84 -3.91
CA THR A 17 -8.16 -11.37 -3.01
C THR A 17 -7.46 -11.96 -1.80
N SER A 18 -7.68 -11.41 -0.62
CA SER A 18 -7.00 -11.90 0.58
C SER A 18 -7.96 -12.06 1.76
N ALA A 19 -7.67 -13.07 2.60
CA ALA A 19 -8.29 -13.24 3.90
C ALA A 19 -7.23 -13.63 4.93
N ALA A 20 -7.39 -13.16 6.16
CA ALA A 20 -6.44 -13.41 7.25
C ALA A 20 -7.18 -13.54 8.58
N VAL A 21 -6.64 -14.36 9.47
CA VAL A 21 -7.11 -14.46 10.85
C VAL A 21 -6.01 -13.97 11.79
N LEU A 22 -6.34 -12.99 12.63
CA LEU A 22 -5.47 -12.45 13.66
C LEU A 22 -6.05 -12.70 15.05
N ARG A 23 -5.15 -12.93 16.01
CA ARG A 23 -5.47 -12.97 17.44
C ARG A 23 -4.93 -11.71 18.13
N GLY A 24 -5.78 -11.04 18.95
CA GLY A 24 -5.37 -9.85 19.71
C GLY A 24 -4.82 -8.70 18.86
N GLY A 25 -5.23 -8.61 17.59
CA GLY A 25 -4.88 -7.56 16.64
C GLY A 25 -3.47 -7.60 16.05
N ARG A 26 -2.53 -8.36 16.61
CA ARG A 26 -1.13 -8.39 16.15
C ARG A 26 -0.55 -9.78 15.89
N GLU A 27 -1.14 -10.84 16.40
CA GLU A 27 -0.67 -12.20 16.14
C GLU A 27 -1.34 -12.73 14.87
N VAL A 28 -0.56 -12.95 13.81
CA VAL A 28 -1.05 -13.46 12.53
C VAL A 28 -1.13 -14.99 12.61
N LEU A 29 -2.34 -15.55 12.62
CA LEU A 29 -2.57 -17.00 12.55
C LEU A 29 -2.60 -17.49 11.09
N SER A 30 -3.13 -16.68 10.18
CA SER A 30 -3.11 -16.94 8.75
C SER A 30 -3.15 -15.63 7.95
N ASN A 31 -2.59 -15.65 6.73
CA ASN A 31 -2.70 -14.54 5.76
C ASN A 31 -2.61 -15.16 4.36
N ILE A 32 -3.75 -15.38 3.73
CA ILE A 32 -3.89 -16.02 2.43
C ILE A 32 -4.11 -14.94 1.37
N ILE A 33 -3.28 -14.95 0.33
CA ILE A 33 -3.32 -13.96 -0.75
C ILE A 33 -3.45 -14.70 -2.09
N SER A 34 -4.51 -14.41 -2.83
CA SER A 34 -4.73 -14.86 -4.20
C SER A 34 -4.55 -13.71 -5.17
N THR A 35 -3.34 -13.57 -5.73
CA THR A 35 -3.00 -12.47 -6.64
C THR A 35 -3.50 -12.71 -8.05
N GLN A 36 -3.93 -11.65 -8.71
CA GLN A 36 -4.37 -11.64 -10.10
C GLN A 36 -3.28 -11.08 -11.05
N ILE A 37 -2.08 -10.76 -10.56
CA ILE A 37 -0.95 -10.25 -11.36
C ILE A 37 -0.73 -11.09 -12.64
N PRO A 38 -0.73 -12.45 -12.62
CA PRO A 38 -0.54 -13.24 -13.85
C PRO A 38 -1.61 -13.00 -14.91
N VAL A 39 -2.83 -12.65 -14.50
CA VAL A 39 -3.93 -12.32 -15.40
C VAL A 39 -3.72 -10.92 -15.98
N HIS A 40 -3.49 -9.94 -15.13
CA HIS A 40 -3.36 -8.53 -15.50
C HIS A 40 -2.08 -8.23 -16.28
N ARG A 41 -1.02 -9.01 -16.10
CA ARG A 41 0.22 -8.93 -16.90
C ARG A 41 -0.03 -8.99 -18.40
N LYS A 42 -1.02 -9.79 -18.85
CA LYS A 42 -1.41 -9.90 -20.27
C LYS A 42 -1.96 -8.59 -20.86
N PHE A 43 -2.47 -7.71 -20.00
CA PHE A 43 -3.05 -6.43 -20.38
C PHE A 43 -2.11 -5.24 -20.08
N GLY A 44 -0.96 -5.51 -19.45
CA GLY A 44 0.00 -4.49 -19.05
C GLY A 44 -0.48 -3.60 -17.90
N GLY A 45 -1.38 -4.09 -17.05
CA GLY A 45 -1.92 -3.42 -15.87
C GLY A 45 -3.31 -3.93 -15.51
N VAL A 46 -3.82 -3.49 -14.37
CA VAL A 46 -5.12 -3.92 -13.82
C VAL A 46 -6.27 -3.51 -14.75
N VAL A 47 -7.16 -4.47 -15.01
CA VAL A 47 -8.43 -4.26 -15.72
C VAL A 47 -9.57 -4.42 -14.71
N PRO A 48 -10.27 -3.34 -14.31
CA PRO A 48 -11.24 -3.36 -13.20
C PRO A 48 -12.34 -4.40 -13.32
N GLU A 49 -12.90 -4.58 -14.51
CA GLU A 49 -13.95 -5.57 -14.77
C GLU A 49 -13.45 -7.01 -14.58
N ILE A 50 -12.23 -7.31 -15.00
CA ILE A 50 -11.62 -8.63 -14.81
C ILE A 50 -11.33 -8.86 -13.34
N ALA A 51 -10.80 -7.83 -12.64
CA ALA A 51 -10.51 -7.90 -11.21
C ALA A 51 -11.77 -8.25 -10.42
N SER A 52 -12.87 -7.51 -10.63
CA SER A 52 -14.14 -7.75 -9.94
C SER A 52 -14.65 -9.19 -10.12
N ARG A 53 -14.63 -9.71 -11.35
CA ARG A 53 -15.08 -11.07 -11.65
C ARG A 53 -14.20 -12.14 -11.00
N LYS A 54 -12.90 -11.89 -10.89
CA LYS A 54 -11.97 -12.82 -10.23
C LYS A 54 -12.18 -12.83 -8.72
N HIS A 55 -12.45 -11.70 -8.09
CA HIS A 55 -12.80 -11.66 -6.67
C HIS A 55 -14.03 -12.50 -6.33
N ILE A 56 -15.08 -12.45 -7.17
CA ILE A 56 -16.29 -13.29 -6.96
C ILE A 56 -15.95 -14.78 -6.89
N VAL A 57 -15.02 -15.22 -7.73
CA VAL A 57 -14.62 -16.64 -7.77
C VAL A 57 -13.72 -17.02 -6.59
N ASN A 58 -12.86 -16.09 -6.16
CA ASN A 58 -11.79 -16.38 -5.20
C ASN A 58 -12.19 -16.15 -3.75
N ILE A 59 -13.17 -15.29 -3.46
CA ILE A 59 -13.40 -14.77 -2.10
C ILE A 59 -13.71 -15.88 -1.09
N LEU A 60 -14.63 -16.79 -1.38
CA LEU A 60 -14.98 -17.87 -0.47
C LEU A 60 -13.85 -18.90 -0.30
N PRO A 61 -13.22 -19.43 -1.37
CA PRO A 61 -12.06 -20.31 -1.22
C PRO A 61 -10.91 -19.70 -0.40
N VAL A 62 -10.66 -18.39 -0.55
CA VAL A 62 -9.59 -17.70 0.19
C VAL A 62 -9.95 -17.55 1.67
N ILE A 63 -11.22 -17.27 2.00
CA ILE A 63 -11.70 -17.23 3.39
C ILE A 63 -11.63 -18.62 4.04
N ASP A 64 -12.11 -19.66 3.36
CA ASP A 64 -12.06 -21.03 3.87
C ASP A 64 -10.62 -21.48 4.13
N GLU A 65 -9.70 -21.17 3.21
CA GLU A 65 -8.28 -21.49 3.38
C GLU A 65 -7.66 -20.71 4.53
N ALA A 66 -8.03 -19.44 4.75
CA ALA A 66 -7.54 -18.64 5.88
C ALA A 66 -7.96 -19.25 7.22
N LEU A 67 -9.20 -19.68 7.36
CA LEU A 67 -9.71 -20.34 8.56
C LEU A 67 -9.01 -21.70 8.77
N ARG A 68 -8.85 -22.50 7.72
CA ARG A 68 -8.18 -23.79 7.75
C ARG A 68 -6.71 -23.68 8.21
N VAL A 69 -5.97 -22.73 7.65
CA VAL A 69 -4.55 -22.49 8.00
C VAL A 69 -4.41 -21.93 9.42
N ALA A 70 -5.35 -21.09 9.86
CA ALA A 70 -5.40 -20.60 11.23
C ALA A 70 -5.78 -21.71 12.26
N GLY A 71 -6.33 -22.83 11.81
CA GLY A 71 -6.80 -23.92 12.66
C GLY A 71 -8.03 -23.57 13.50
N VAL A 72 -8.90 -22.69 12.97
CA VAL A 72 -10.11 -22.20 13.67
C VAL A 72 -11.36 -22.46 12.82
N GLN A 73 -12.51 -22.54 13.51
CA GLN A 73 -13.81 -22.60 12.83
C GLN A 73 -14.35 -21.17 12.65
N LYS A 74 -15.28 -20.99 11.71
CA LYS A 74 -15.88 -19.67 11.49
C LYS A 74 -16.65 -19.15 12.73
N GLU A 75 -17.15 -20.05 13.54
CA GLU A 75 -17.86 -19.75 14.79
C GLU A 75 -16.92 -19.23 15.89
N ASP A 76 -15.61 -19.41 15.76
CA ASP A 76 -14.60 -18.87 16.68
C ASP A 76 -14.27 -17.40 16.40
N ILE A 77 -14.66 -16.89 15.22
CA ILE A 77 -14.42 -15.50 14.82
C ILE A 77 -15.28 -14.55 15.65
N GLY A 78 -14.61 -13.62 16.32
CA GLY A 78 -15.27 -12.64 17.18
C GLY A 78 -15.62 -11.32 16.48
N GLN A 79 -15.02 -11.02 15.33
CA GLN A 79 -15.32 -9.81 14.53
C GLN A 79 -14.76 -9.94 13.11
N ILE A 80 -15.33 -9.17 12.17
CA ILE A 80 -14.95 -9.18 10.75
C ILE A 80 -14.57 -7.76 10.33
N ALA A 81 -13.34 -7.61 9.81
CA ALA A 81 -12.82 -6.38 9.24
C ALA A 81 -12.73 -6.50 7.71
N VAL A 82 -13.20 -5.50 6.98
CA VAL A 82 -13.18 -5.52 5.52
C VAL A 82 -12.79 -4.17 4.94
N THR A 83 -11.97 -4.18 3.91
CA THR A 83 -11.68 -2.97 3.14
C THR A 83 -12.93 -2.51 2.39
N TYR A 84 -13.39 -1.28 2.70
CA TYR A 84 -14.52 -0.68 2.00
C TYR A 84 -14.13 0.51 1.12
N GLY A 85 -12.86 0.91 1.14
CA GLY A 85 -12.27 1.99 0.33
C GLY A 85 -10.91 2.42 0.86
N PRO A 86 -10.16 3.20 0.03
CA PRO A 86 -10.38 3.39 -1.40
C PRO A 86 -10.06 2.13 -2.22
N GLY A 87 -10.49 2.12 -3.51
CA GLY A 87 -10.21 1.02 -4.42
C GLY A 87 -11.18 0.92 -5.60
N LEU A 88 -11.10 -0.17 -6.34
CA LEU A 88 -11.98 -0.44 -7.48
C LEU A 88 -13.38 -0.82 -6.96
N VAL A 89 -14.41 -0.06 -7.35
CA VAL A 89 -15.77 -0.21 -6.80
C VAL A 89 -16.29 -1.65 -6.90
N GLY A 90 -16.16 -2.30 -8.07
CA GLY A 90 -16.65 -3.67 -8.27
C GLY A 90 -15.88 -4.70 -7.45
N ALA A 91 -14.59 -4.48 -7.21
CA ALA A 91 -13.75 -5.32 -6.37
C ALA A 91 -14.10 -5.16 -4.89
N LEU A 92 -14.19 -3.93 -4.40
CA LEU A 92 -14.62 -3.60 -3.02
C LEU A 92 -15.98 -4.21 -2.69
N LEU A 93 -16.96 -4.10 -3.61
CA LEU A 93 -18.31 -4.63 -3.41
C LEU A 93 -18.32 -6.14 -3.14
N VAL A 94 -17.40 -6.90 -3.72
CA VAL A 94 -17.30 -8.35 -3.47
C VAL A 94 -16.89 -8.63 -2.03
N GLY A 95 -15.81 -8.01 -1.55
CA GLY A 95 -15.34 -8.16 -0.17
C GLY A 95 -16.37 -7.68 0.85
N VAL A 96 -16.92 -6.48 0.64
CA VAL A 96 -17.95 -5.89 1.52
C VAL A 96 -19.20 -6.80 1.60
N SER A 97 -19.65 -7.35 0.46
CA SER A 97 -20.82 -8.25 0.45
C SER A 97 -20.55 -9.56 1.21
N ALA A 98 -19.38 -10.15 0.99
CA ALA A 98 -18.97 -11.37 1.70
C ALA A 98 -18.83 -11.12 3.21
N ALA A 99 -18.20 -10.03 3.63
CA ALA A 99 -18.03 -9.66 5.02
C ALA A 99 -19.38 -9.40 5.72
N LYS A 100 -20.30 -8.69 5.07
CA LYS A 100 -21.66 -8.43 5.59
C LYS A 100 -22.45 -9.73 5.79
N ALA A 101 -22.39 -10.64 4.80
CA ALA A 101 -23.10 -11.91 4.89
C ALA A 101 -22.56 -12.78 6.04
N LEU A 102 -21.22 -12.83 6.20
CA LEU A 102 -20.58 -13.56 7.29
C LEU A 102 -20.89 -12.94 8.66
N ALA A 103 -20.73 -11.61 8.80
CA ALA A 103 -20.99 -10.91 10.05
C ALA A 103 -22.45 -11.11 10.50
N PHE A 104 -23.40 -10.99 9.56
CA PHE A 104 -24.82 -11.25 9.83
C PHE A 104 -25.09 -12.68 10.24
N SER A 105 -24.52 -13.66 9.52
CA SER A 105 -24.70 -15.09 9.79
C SER A 105 -24.12 -15.53 11.14
N LEU A 106 -22.99 -14.94 11.54
CA LEU A 106 -22.31 -15.28 12.78
C LEU A 106 -22.77 -14.43 13.98
N GLY A 107 -23.50 -13.35 13.72
CA GLY A 107 -23.91 -12.40 14.76
C GLY A 107 -22.76 -11.63 15.40
N VAL A 108 -21.68 -11.36 14.62
CA VAL A 108 -20.49 -10.68 15.10
C VAL A 108 -20.35 -9.27 14.51
N PRO A 109 -19.62 -8.35 15.18
CA PRO A 109 -19.38 -7.01 14.66
C PRO A 109 -18.72 -7.00 13.28
N LEU A 110 -19.16 -6.05 12.43
CA LEU A 110 -18.55 -5.72 11.14
C LEU A 110 -17.77 -4.40 11.27
N ILE A 111 -16.56 -4.37 10.73
CA ILE A 111 -15.70 -3.17 10.76
C ILE A 111 -15.30 -2.82 9.33
N GLY A 112 -15.68 -1.62 8.87
CA GLY A 112 -15.20 -1.05 7.61
C GLY A 112 -13.81 -0.44 7.80
N VAL A 113 -12.83 -0.88 7.04
CA VAL A 113 -11.44 -0.44 7.15
C VAL A 113 -11.05 0.36 5.91
N ASN A 114 -10.38 1.50 6.13
CA ASN A 114 -9.72 2.24 5.08
C ASN A 114 -8.44 1.50 4.65
N HIS A 115 -8.31 1.22 3.37
CA HIS A 115 -7.17 0.48 2.79
C HIS A 115 -5.81 1.10 3.13
N LEU A 116 -5.70 2.43 3.08
CA LEU A 116 -4.44 3.13 3.39
C LEU A 116 -4.09 3.05 4.87
N GLU A 117 -5.09 3.10 5.74
CA GLU A 117 -4.90 2.85 7.17
C GLU A 117 -4.43 1.40 7.39
N GLY A 118 -4.95 0.44 6.62
CA GLY A 118 -4.45 -0.93 6.61
C GLY A 118 -2.95 -0.99 6.34
N HIS A 119 -2.46 -0.36 5.27
CA HIS A 119 -1.03 -0.33 4.96
C HIS A 119 -0.18 0.26 6.10
N ILE A 120 -0.63 1.31 6.76
CA ILE A 120 0.06 1.86 7.95
C ILE A 120 0.13 0.79 9.04
N PHE A 121 -0.99 0.07 9.29
CA PHE A 121 -1.10 -0.94 10.33
C PHE A 121 -0.36 -2.25 10.03
N ALA A 122 0.06 -2.50 8.80
CA ALA A 122 0.97 -3.60 8.46
C ALA A 122 2.27 -3.54 9.29
N ASN A 123 2.74 -2.34 9.64
CA ASN A 123 3.93 -2.14 10.46
C ASN A 123 3.77 -2.68 11.89
N PHE A 124 2.55 -2.66 12.46
CA PHE A 124 2.29 -3.20 13.80
C PHE A 124 2.34 -4.74 13.84
N LEU A 125 2.24 -5.39 12.69
CA LEU A 125 2.37 -6.85 12.58
C LEU A 125 3.84 -7.28 12.66
N GLU A 126 4.74 -6.48 12.09
CA GLU A 126 6.18 -6.73 12.09
C GLU A 126 6.83 -6.23 13.40
N ASP A 127 6.57 -4.99 13.76
CA ASP A 127 7.16 -4.34 14.92
C ASP A 127 6.16 -4.29 16.10
N LYS A 128 6.27 -5.26 16.98
CA LYS A 128 5.38 -5.37 18.17
C LYS A 128 5.55 -4.22 19.16
N ALA A 129 6.69 -3.50 19.12
CA ALA A 129 6.97 -2.35 19.98
C ALA A 129 6.52 -1.02 19.37
N LEU A 130 6.08 -1.01 18.13
CA LEU A 130 5.59 0.21 17.47
C LEU A 130 4.32 0.72 18.16
N THR A 131 4.34 1.99 18.52
CA THR A 131 3.19 2.72 19.10
C THR A 131 3.13 4.13 18.55
N PRO A 132 1.96 4.72 18.32
CA PRO A 132 1.86 6.14 18.01
C PRO A 132 2.40 7.01 19.15
N PRO A 133 2.89 8.25 18.88
CA PRO A 133 2.83 8.91 17.59
C PRO A 133 4.06 8.64 16.71
N PHE A 134 3.87 8.62 15.38
CA PHE A 134 4.94 8.50 14.38
C PHE A 134 4.53 9.12 13.03
N LEU A 135 5.48 9.32 12.12
CA LEU A 135 5.21 9.71 10.74
C LEU A 135 5.15 8.47 9.85
N ALA A 136 4.18 8.40 8.95
CA ALA A 136 4.06 7.37 7.92
C ALA A 136 4.27 7.95 6.53
N LEU A 137 5.19 7.38 5.76
CA LEU A 137 5.30 7.55 4.32
C LEU A 137 4.57 6.38 3.65
N VAL A 138 3.40 6.65 3.08
CA VAL A 138 2.58 5.64 2.39
C VAL A 138 2.82 5.77 0.90
N VAL A 139 3.37 4.72 0.25
CA VAL A 139 3.69 4.71 -1.18
C VAL A 139 3.22 3.40 -1.80
N SER A 140 2.16 3.47 -2.61
CA SER A 140 1.57 2.31 -3.28
C SER A 140 1.34 2.57 -4.77
N GLY A 141 0.70 1.63 -5.45
CA GLY A 141 0.29 1.77 -6.85
C GLY A 141 -0.66 2.93 -7.08
N GLY A 142 -1.58 3.19 -6.15
CA GLY A 142 -2.62 4.23 -6.27
C GLY A 142 -2.41 5.45 -5.37
N HIS A 143 -1.49 5.39 -4.41
CA HIS A 143 -1.37 6.45 -3.39
C HIS A 143 0.09 6.79 -3.07
N THR A 144 0.32 8.08 -2.82
CA THR A 144 1.57 8.59 -2.26
C THR A 144 1.21 9.69 -1.27
N ALA A 145 1.49 9.48 0.01
CA ALA A 145 1.08 10.37 1.08
C ALA A 145 2.05 10.39 2.27
N LEU A 146 2.08 11.51 2.96
CA LEU A 146 2.70 11.69 4.27
C LEU A 146 1.61 11.88 5.32
N VAL A 147 1.62 11.04 6.34
CA VAL A 147 0.60 10.98 7.38
C VAL A 147 1.23 11.05 8.76
N ASP A 148 0.84 12.04 9.54
CA ASP A 148 1.17 12.12 10.96
C ASP A 148 0.16 11.27 11.75
N VAL A 149 0.59 10.10 12.21
CA VAL A 149 -0.21 9.16 13.00
C VAL A 149 -0.06 9.56 14.47
N GLN A 150 -1.06 10.24 15.00
CA GLN A 150 -1.05 10.81 16.35
C GLN A 150 -1.55 9.83 17.40
N GLY A 151 -2.35 8.86 16.98
CA GLY A 151 -2.92 7.80 17.81
C GLY A 151 -3.44 6.67 16.94
N TYR A 152 -3.87 5.56 17.53
CA TYR A 152 -4.37 4.40 16.77
C TYR A 152 -5.57 4.74 15.87
N ASN A 153 -6.35 5.77 16.20
CA ASN A 153 -7.51 6.20 15.42
C ASN A 153 -7.44 7.70 15.03
N THR A 154 -6.27 8.32 15.12
CA THR A 154 -6.10 9.75 14.84
C THR A 154 -4.99 9.96 13.82
N PHE A 155 -5.38 10.41 12.63
CA PHE A 155 -4.51 10.62 11.48
C PHE A 155 -4.60 12.07 11.01
N ARG A 156 -3.46 12.68 10.70
CA ARG A 156 -3.38 13.99 10.07
C ARG A 156 -2.65 13.87 8.75
N MET A 157 -3.34 14.10 7.64
CA MET A 157 -2.71 14.20 6.32
C MET A 157 -1.81 15.43 6.29
N MET A 158 -0.53 15.23 6.02
CA MET A 158 0.45 16.31 5.83
C MET A 158 0.59 16.70 4.37
N GLY A 159 0.55 15.72 3.47
CA GLY A 159 0.58 15.93 2.04
C GLY A 159 0.33 14.64 1.29
N GLN A 160 -0.11 14.76 0.05
CA GLN A 160 -0.38 13.63 -0.84
C GLN A 160 -0.09 13.99 -2.29
N THR A 161 -0.09 13.01 -3.18
CA THR A 161 0.08 13.30 -4.60
C THR A 161 -1.11 14.05 -5.17
N ARG A 162 -0.82 15.01 -6.07
CA ARG A 162 -1.81 15.78 -6.84
C ARG A 162 -2.21 15.11 -8.15
N ASP A 163 -1.43 14.13 -8.59
CA ASP A 163 -1.61 13.45 -9.87
C ASP A 163 -1.25 11.95 -9.75
N ASP A 164 -0.39 11.42 -10.61
CA ASP A 164 0.03 10.03 -10.54
C ASP A 164 0.66 9.69 -9.17
N ALA A 165 0.32 8.54 -8.60
CA ALA A 165 1.07 7.99 -7.48
C ALA A 165 2.46 7.52 -7.94
N ALA A 166 3.42 7.40 -7.00
CA ALA A 166 4.77 6.94 -7.33
C ALA A 166 4.75 5.55 -7.98
N GLY A 167 3.99 4.59 -7.43
CA GLY A 167 3.87 3.25 -8.00
C GLY A 167 3.27 3.25 -9.40
N GLU A 168 2.23 4.06 -9.62
CA GLU A 168 1.65 4.27 -10.95
C GLU A 168 2.66 4.86 -11.95
N ALA A 169 3.51 5.79 -11.49
CA ALA A 169 4.58 6.35 -12.32
C ALA A 169 5.60 5.27 -12.70
N PHE A 170 5.99 4.40 -11.77
CA PHE A 170 6.84 3.24 -12.06
C PHE A 170 6.23 2.32 -13.13
N ASP A 171 4.96 1.96 -13.00
CA ASP A 171 4.27 1.09 -13.94
C ASP A 171 4.15 1.71 -15.34
N LYS A 172 3.81 3.02 -15.40
CA LYS A 172 3.70 3.75 -16.65
C LYS A 172 5.05 3.85 -17.39
N ILE A 173 6.14 4.14 -16.67
CA ILE A 173 7.48 4.21 -17.27
C ILE A 173 7.97 2.83 -17.69
N ALA A 174 7.77 1.80 -16.87
CA ALA A 174 8.10 0.43 -17.24
C ALA A 174 7.40 0.01 -18.55
N ARG A 175 6.10 0.30 -18.67
CA ARG A 175 5.32 0.02 -19.90
C ARG A 175 5.92 0.73 -21.13
N VAL A 176 6.29 2.00 -21.02
CA VAL A 176 6.89 2.76 -22.14
C VAL A 176 8.25 2.19 -22.52
N MET A 177 9.03 1.70 -21.55
CA MET A 177 10.30 1.04 -21.78
C MET A 177 10.15 -0.40 -22.31
N GLY A 178 8.91 -0.91 -22.45
CA GLY A 178 8.63 -2.29 -22.87
C GLY A 178 9.01 -3.33 -21.82
N LEU A 179 8.93 -2.97 -20.53
CA LEU A 179 9.11 -3.88 -19.39
C LEU A 179 7.76 -4.49 -18.96
N PRO A 180 7.76 -5.70 -18.37
CA PRO A 180 6.53 -6.34 -17.95
C PRO A 180 5.87 -5.66 -16.74
N TYR A 181 4.59 -5.95 -16.52
CA TYR A 181 3.83 -5.58 -15.32
C TYR A 181 4.01 -6.67 -14.21
N PRO A 182 4.13 -6.26 -12.92
CA PRO A 182 4.21 -4.90 -12.39
C PRO A 182 5.55 -4.23 -12.68
N GLY A 183 5.52 -2.94 -13.00
CA GLY A 183 6.69 -2.20 -13.47
C GLY A 183 7.69 -1.82 -12.38
N GLY A 184 7.21 -1.59 -11.15
CA GLY A 184 8.07 -1.19 -10.03
C GLY A 184 9.26 -2.15 -9.80
N PRO A 185 9.03 -3.46 -9.61
CA PRO A 185 10.11 -4.44 -9.45
C PRO A 185 11.07 -4.53 -10.65
N GLU A 186 10.56 -4.36 -11.87
CA GLU A 186 11.39 -4.40 -13.09
C GLU A 186 12.30 -3.17 -13.20
N ILE A 187 11.77 -1.98 -12.88
CA ILE A 187 12.58 -0.76 -12.81
C ILE A 187 13.65 -0.89 -11.71
N ASP A 188 13.27 -1.35 -10.51
CA ASP A 188 14.24 -1.52 -9.41
C ASP A 188 15.36 -2.52 -9.74
N ARG A 189 15.02 -3.62 -10.43
CA ARG A 189 15.99 -4.59 -10.90
C ARG A 189 16.95 -3.98 -11.93
N LEU A 190 16.40 -3.32 -12.94
CA LEU A 190 17.18 -2.76 -14.06
C LEU A 190 18.04 -1.56 -13.61
N ALA A 191 17.54 -0.75 -12.68
CA ALA A 191 18.25 0.40 -12.14
C ALA A 191 19.56 0.04 -11.42
N LYS A 192 19.71 -1.20 -10.94
CA LYS A 192 20.94 -1.68 -10.30
C LYS A 192 22.12 -1.82 -11.29
N GLU A 193 21.82 -1.91 -12.57
CA GLU A 193 22.78 -2.06 -13.65
C GLU A 193 23.16 -0.71 -14.29
N GLY A 194 22.44 0.37 -13.96
CA GLY A 194 22.58 1.69 -14.57
C GLY A 194 23.24 2.74 -13.66
N ASP A 195 23.66 3.84 -14.30
CA ASP A 195 24.14 5.03 -13.61
C ASP A 195 22.95 5.95 -13.27
N PRO A 196 22.66 6.19 -11.96
CA PRO A 196 21.57 7.08 -11.55
C PRO A 196 21.82 8.56 -11.89
N THR A 197 23.04 8.93 -12.27
CA THR A 197 23.42 10.31 -12.64
C THR A 197 23.48 10.55 -14.16
N ALA A 198 23.28 9.52 -14.97
CA ALA A 198 23.39 9.59 -16.43
C ALA A 198 22.39 10.57 -17.07
N ILE A 199 21.21 10.74 -16.47
CA ILE A 199 20.15 11.63 -16.97
C ILE A 199 19.61 12.44 -15.81
N ASP A 200 19.56 13.77 -15.98
CA ASP A 200 19.00 14.66 -14.97
C ASP A 200 17.50 14.87 -15.21
N PHE A 201 16.69 14.00 -14.61
CA PHE A 201 15.24 14.14 -14.65
C PHE A 201 14.71 15.09 -13.55
N PRO A 202 13.62 15.85 -13.83
CA PRO A 202 13.11 16.84 -12.91
C PRO A 202 12.53 16.23 -11.63
N GLN A 203 12.64 16.99 -10.53
CA GLN A 203 12.02 16.72 -9.24
C GLN A 203 10.91 17.75 -8.99
N ALA A 204 9.67 17.37 -9.17
CA ALA A 204 8.54 18.31 -9.05
C ALA A 204 8.20 18.60 -7.58
N LEU A 205 7.69 19.83 -7.33
CA LEU A 205 7.21 20.30 -6.03
C LEU A 205 8.23 20.15 -4.87
N ASN A 206 9.53 20.13 -5.18
CA ASN A 206 10.60 19.90 -4.20
C ASN A 206 11.02 21.21 -3.50
N SER A 207 10.05 22.05 -3.13
CA SER A 207 10.26 23.28 -2.35
C SER A 207 10.02 23.04 -0.86
N GLU A 208 10.80 23.71 -0.02
CA GLU A 208 10.70 23.62 1.44
C GLU A 208 9.27 23.90 1.94
N GLY A 209 8.78 23.07 2.87
CA GLY A 209 7.45 23.19 3.47
C GLY A 209 6.30 22.69 2.58
N ASN A 210 6.57 22.24 1.36
CA ASN A 210 5.57 21.64 0.48
C ASN A 210 5.62 20.12 0.54
N PHE A 211 4.66 19.50 1.19
CA PHE A 211 4.56 18.04 1.36
C PHE A 211 3.73 17.33 0.30
N GLU A 212 3.21 18.04 -0.68
CA GLU A 212 2.50 17.42 -1.79
C GLU A 212 3.48 16.82 -2.80
N PHE A 213 3.05 15.77 -3.50
CA PHE A 213 3.82 15.11 -4.53
C PHE A 213 3.21 15.34 -5.93
N SER A 214 4.04 15.18 -6.97
CA SER A 214 3.60 15.14 -8.36
C SER A 214 4.62 14.34 -9.17
N PHE A 215 4.14 13.37 -9.95
CA PHE A 215 4.99 12.52 -10.78
C PHE A 215 4.64 12.59 -12.27
N SER A 216 3.55 13.27 -12.65
CA SER A 216 3.13 13.41 -14.06
C SER A 216 4.16 14.19 -14.90
N GLY A 217 4.79 15.22 -14.33
CA GLY A 217 5.86 15.98 -14.99
C GLY A 217 7.11 15.14 -15.23
N LEU A 218 7.51 14.31 -14.25
CA LEU A 218 8.61 13.38 -14.38
C LEU A 218 8.35 12.34 -15.48
N LYS A 219 7.14 11.77 -15.53
CA LYS A 219 6.73 10.88 -16.61
C LYS A 219 6.87 11.52 -17.98
N SER A 220 6.41 12.77 -18.13
CA SER A 220 6.51 13.52 -19.39
C SER A 220 7.95 13.77 -19.81
N ALA A 221 8.84 14.05 -18.85
CA ALA A 221 10.26 14.24 -19.11
C ALA A 221 10.93 12.95 -19.59
N VAL A 222 10.63 11.80 -18.97
CA VAL A 222 11.16 10.50 -19.41
C VAL A 222 10.67 10.18 -20.83
N LEU A 223 9.39 10.38 -21.13
CA LEU A 223 8.83 10.18 -22.46
C LEU A 223 9.52 11.07 -23.50
N ALA A 224 9.71 12.35 -23.19
CA ALA A 224 10.38 13.30 -24.09
C ALA A 224 11.83 12.87 -24.35
N TYR A 225 12.56 12.44 -23.33
CA TYR A 225 13.92 11.91 -23.47
C TYR A 225 13.96 10.69 -24.40
N LEU A 226 13.13 9.67 -24.14
CA LEU A 226 13.09 8.44 -24.93
C LEU A 226 12.76 8.72 -26.41
N ASN A 227 11.79 9.63 -26.67
CA ASN A 227 11.44 10.03 -28.03
C ASN A 227 12.58 10.81 -28.70
N SER A 228 13.24 11.72 -27.99
CA SER A 228 14.38 12.48 -28.50
C SER A 228 15.53 11.57 -28.93
N GLU A 229 15.91 10.63 -28.07
CA GLU A 229 17.01 9.69 -28.40
C GLU A 229 16.65 8.77 -29.56
N LYS A 230 15.40 8.31 -29.63
CA LYS A 230 14.91 7.54 -30.78
C LYS A 230 14.96 8.33 -32.09
N MET A 231 14.56 9.61 -32.06
CA MET A 231 14.62 10.48 -33.27
C MET A 231 16.05 10.76 -33.73
N LYS A 232 17.02 10.83 -32.80
CA LYS A 232 18.44 10.97 -33.12
C LYS A 232 19.07 9.67 -33.61
N GLY A 233 18.37 8.55 -33.55
CA GLY A 233 18.90 7.22 -33.88
C GLY A 233 19.87 6.66 -32.85
N HIS A 234 19.85 7.21 -31.63
CA HIS A 234 20.71 6.73 -30.55
C HIS A 234 20.13 5.46 -29.90
N ALA A 235 21.01 4.55 -29.51
CA ALA A 235 20.62 3.42 -28.67
C ALA A 235 20.25 3.93 -27.26
N ILE A 236 19.07 3.51 -26.77
CA ILE A 236 18.63 3.87 -25.44
C ILE A 236 19.18 2.87 -24.42
N ASP A 237 19.99 3.35 -23.51
CA ASP A 237 20.40 2.58 -22.33
C ASP A 237 19.27 2.56 -21.32
N LYS A 238 18.51 1.46 -21.31
CA LYS A 238 17.35 1.30 -20.42
C LYS A 238 17.76 1.25 -18.95
N ALA A 239 18.95 0.75 -18.61
CA ALA A 239 19.44 0.69 -17.25
C ALA A 239 19.69 2.10 -16.69
N ASN A 240 20.32 2.98 -17.48
CA ASN A 240 20.55 4.37 -17.10
C ASN A 240 19.23 5.15 -16.98
N VAL A 241 18.27 4.92 -17.87
CA VAL A 241 16.92 5.53 -17.76
C VAL A 241 16.22 5.09 -16.48
N ALA A 242 16.24 3.78 -16.18
CA ALA A 242 15.61 3.23 -14.98
C ALA A 242 16.27 3.78 -13.70
N ALA A 243 17.60 3.80 -13.64
CA ALA A 243 18.38 4.30 -12.50
C ALA A 243 18.13 5.79 -12.25
N SER A 244 18.18 6.62 -13.30
CA SER A 244 17.98 8.07 -13.20
C SER A 244 16.53 8.42 -12.84
N PHE A 245 15.54 7.72 -13.42
CA PHE A 245 14.13 7.87 -13.06
C PHE A 245 13.89 7.50 -11.59
N GLN A 246 14.35 6.31 -11.16
CA GLN A 246 14.21 5.85 -9.78
C GLN A 246 14.85 6.82 -8.80
N ARG A 247 16.05 7.34 -9.10
CA ARG A 247 16.72 8.38 -8.30
C ARG A 247 15.81 9.58 -8.08
N SER A 248 15.23 10.13 -9.15
CA SER A 248 14.37 11.33 -9.06
C SER A 248 13.14 11.12 -8.19
N VAL A 249 12.50 9.93 -8.29
CA VAL A 249 11.36 9.59 -7.43
C VAL A 249 11.80 9.46 -5.97
N VAL A 250 12.85 8.68 -5.72
CA VAL A 250 13.32 8.35 -4.36
C VAL A 250 13.82 9.59 -3.63
N GLU A 251 14.57 10.48 -4.30
CA GLU A 251 15.05 11.72 -3.69
C GLU A 251 13.92 12.61 -3.19
N VAL A 252 12.84 12.77 -3.97
CA VAL A 252 11.67 13.56 -3.55
C VAL A 252 10.96 12.91 -2.35
N LEU A 253 10.77 11.58 -2.37
CA LEU A 253 10.11 10.85 -1.28
C LEU A 253 10.91 10.96 0.03
N VAL A 254 12.22 10.73 -0.03
CA VAL A 254 13.10 10.76 1.15
C VAL A 254 13.19 12.19 1.71
N HIS A 255 13.45 13.18 0.86
CA HIS A 255 13.58 14.57 1.30
C HIS A 255 12.32 15.03 2.06
N LYS A 256 11.15 14.87 1.45
CA LYS A 256 9.87 15.28 2.06
C LYS A 256 9.52 14.48 3.32
N ALA A 257 9.84 13.20 3.37
CA ALA A 257 9.60 12.39 4.56
C ALA A 257 10.38 12.92 5.77
N PHE A 258 11.67 13.26 5.62
CA PHE A 258 12.47 13.75 6.73
C PHE A 258 12.18 15.22 7.08
N GLU A 259 11.80 16.06 6.11
CA GLU A 259 11.25 17.39 6.42
C GLU A 259 9.96 17.27 7.25
N ALA A 260 9.06 16.35 6.88
CA ALA A 260 7.82 16.14 7.61
C ALA A 260 8.05 15.57 9.02
N VAL A 261 9.00 14.65 9.19
CA VAL A 261 9.45 14.16 10.52
C VAL A 261 9.87 15.30 11.41
N LYS A 262 10.74 16.17 10.88
CA LYS A 262 11.24 17.35 11.61
C LYS A 262 10.12 18.33 11.97
N LEU A 263 9.24 18.65 11.01
CA LEU A 263 8.13 19.57 11.24
C LEU A 263 7.11 19.04 12.24
N ALA A 264 6.79 17.74 12.17
CA ALA A 264 5.84 17.09 13.07
C ALA A 264 6.45 16.78 14.46
N GLY A 265 7.78 16.93 14.63
CA GLY A 265 8.48 16.60 15.87
C GLY A 265 8.37 15.11 16.21
N ARG A 266 8.49 14.23 15.20
CA ARG A 266 8.44 12.79 15.37
C ARG A 266 9.86 12.22 15.44
N ASP A 267 10.03 11.17 16.23
CA ASP A 267 11.28 10.43 16.37
C ASP A 267 11.26 9.11 15.57
N THR A 268 10.09 8.76 15.02
CA THR A 268 9.86 7.52 14.28
C THR A 268 9.23 7.81 12.92
N LEU A 269 9.80 7.22 11.87
CA LEU A 269 9.27 7.19 10.50
C LEU A 269 8.97 5.75 10.14
N ILE A 270 7.79 5.50 9.59
CA ILE A 270 7.48 4.20 8.98
C ILE A 270 7.28 4.34 7.47
N LEU A 271 7.61 3.28 6.74
CA LEU A 271 7.30 3.12 5.33
C LEU A 271 6.17 2.10 5.16
N ALA A 272 5.20 2.38 4.28
CA ALA A 272 4.04 1.54 4.05
C ALA A 272 3.62 1.54 2.58
N GLY A 273 2.91 0.48 2.15
CA GLY A 273 2.42 0.30 0.78
C GLY A 273 3.38 -0.47 -0.13
N GLY A 274 2.90 -0.89 -1.31
CA GLY A 274 3.62 -1.80 -2.21
C GLY A 274 4.98 -1.31 -2.71
N VAL A 275 5.17 0.01 -2.83
CA VAL A 275 6.47 0.60 -3.22
C VAL A 275 7.49 0.55 -2.07
N ALA A 276 7.07 0.21 -0.84
CA ALA A 276 7.99 -0.07 0.26
C ALA A 276 8.97 -1.22 -0.05
N ALA A 277 8.60 -2.11 -0.96
CA ALA A 277 9.48 -3.19 -1.44
C ALA A 277 10.59 -2.72 -2.41
N ASN A 278 10.65 -1.42 -2.78
CA ASN A 278 11.69 -0.86 -3.64
C ASN A 278 13.02 -0.74 -2.85
N SER A 279 14.04 -1.46 -3.31
CA SER A 279 15.31 -1.58 -2.58
C SER A 279 16.11 -0.28 -2.48
N ASN A 280 15.96 0.62 -3.45
CA ASN A 280 16.64 1.92 -3.42
C ASN A 280 15.97 2.87 -2.42
N LEU A 281 14.62 2.91 -2.40
CA LEU A 281 13.87 3.71 -1.44
C LEU A 281 14.16 3.28 -0.01
N GLU A 282 14.09 1.97 0.26
CA GLU A 282 14.40 1.38 1.56
C GLU A 282 15.82 1.78 2.01
N GLY A 283 16.83 1.51 1.18
CA GLY A 283 18.23 1.79 1.52
C GLY A 283 18.53 3.28 1.72
N ARG A 284 17.84 4.19 1.00
CA ARG A 284 17.99 5.63 1.17
C ARG A 284 17.31 6.14 2.45
N LEU A 285 16.13 5.60 2.79
CA LEU A 285 15.44 5.93 4.04
C LEU A 285 16.22 5.44 5.26
N ILE A 286 16.81 4.23 5.23
CA ILE A 286 17.66 3.73 6.31
C ILE A 286 18.84 4.68 6.56
N LYS A 287 19.59 5.01 5.50
CA LYS A 287 20.77 5.91 5.60
C LYS A 287 20.42 7.29 6.14
N GLU A 288 19.31 7.87 5.68
CA GLU A 288 18.92 9.20 6.14
C GLU A 288 18.37 9.16 7.58
N ALA A 289 17.67 8.08 7.97
CA ALA A 289 17.20 7.85 9.33
C ALA A 289 18.38 7.76 10.33
N GLU A 290 19.41 6.98 10.00
CA GLU A 290 20.64 6.88 10.78
C GLU A 290 21.32 8.25 10.97
N LYS A 291 21.43 9.02 9.88
CA LYS A 291 22.04 10.35 9.89
C LYS A 291 21.26 11.35 10.74
N CYS A 292 19.92 11.27 10.73
CA CYS A 292 19.04 12.18 11.47
C CYS A 292 18.72 11.70 12.90
N GLY A 293 19.14 10.50 13.29
CA GLY A 293 18.79 9.91 14.59
C GLY A 293 17.31 9.56 14.73
N VAL A 294 16.64 9.24 13.61
CA VAL A 294 15.22 8.87 13.54
C VAL A 294 15.09 7.35 13.50
N ARG A 295 14.21 6.79 14.32
CA ARG A 295 13.85 5.37 14.21
C ARG A 295 13.12 5.14 12.90
N PHE A 296 13.57 4.16 12.12
CA PHE A 296 12.91 3.78 10.87
C PHE A 296 12.37 2.34 10.96
N ALA A 297 11.12 2.14 10.55
CA ALA A 297 10.49 0.82 10.49
C ALA A 297 9.74 0.64 9.16
N TYR A 298 9.71 -0.59 8.68
CA TYR A 298 8.98 -0.99 7.48
C TYR A 298 8.61 -2.47 7.58
N PRO A 299 7.49 -2.92 6.98
CA PRO A 299 7.05 -4.29 7.09
C PRO A 299 7.83 -5.20 6.13
N GLY A 300 7.89 -6.50 6.44
CA GLY A 300 8.40 -7.51 5.52
C GLY A 300 7.62 -7.52 4.20
N ARG A 301 8.26 -7.98 3.11
CA ARG A 301 7.74 -7.86 1.73
C ARG A 301 6.30 -8.33 1.55
N ILE A 302 5.89 -9.41 2.21
CA ILE A 302 4.53 -9.96 2.11
C ILE A 302 3.48 -9.02 2.71
N LEU A 303 3.87 -8.19 3.67
CA LEU A 303 3.00 -7.21 4.34
C LEU A 303 3.05 -5.83 3.67
N CYS A 304 3.98 -5.60 2.73
CA CYS A 304 4.02 -4.36 1.94
C CYS A 304 2.91 -4.32 0.89
N THR A 305 2.58 -5.48 0.27
CA THR A 305 1.53 -5.59 -0.74
C THR A 305 0.16 -5.75 -0.10
N ASP A 306 -0.90 -5.64 -0.92
CA ASP A 306 -2.28 -5.76 -0.45
C ASP A 306 -2.49 -7.13 0.20
N ASN A 307 -2.94 -7.12 1.45
CA ASN A 307 -3.16 -8.32 2.24
C ASN A 307 -4.21 -8.09 3.33
N ALA A 308 -4.87 -9.15 3.75
CA ALA A 308 -5.94 -9.03 4.74
C ALA A 308 -5.45 -8.95 6.20
N ALA A 309 -4.21 -9.33 6.48
CA ALA A 309 -3.69 -9.22 7.85
C ALA A 309 -3.58 -7.74 8.27
N MET A 310 -3.20 -6.84 7.37
CA MET A 310 -3.18 -5.39 7.62
C MET A 310 -4.58 -4.85 7.93
N ILE A 311 -5.60 -5.40 7.26
CA ILE A 311 -7.00 -5.01 7.44
C ILE A 311 -7.55 -5.52 8.78
N ALA A 312 -7.25 -6.78 9.12
CA ALA A 312 -7.62 -7.34 10.42
C ALA A 312 -6.96 -6.58 11.58
N CYS A 313 -5.67 -6.23 11.44
CA CYS A 313 -4.95 -5.42 12.42
C CYS A 313 -5.62 -4.06 12.61
N ARG A 314 -5.85 -3.32 11.53
CA ARG A 314 -6.51 -2.01 11.61
C ARG A 314 -7.92 -2.11 12.20
N GLY A 315 -8.71 -3.10 11.76
CA GLY A 315 -10.06 -3.33 12.25
C GLY A 315 -10.10 -3.64 13.75
N TYR A 316 -9.13 -4.38 14.26
CA TYR A 316 -9.00 -4.63 15.70
C TYR A 316 -8.90 -3.32 16.49
N TYR A 317 -8.01 -2.40 16.10
CA TYR A 317 -7.86 -1.12 16.81
C TYR A 317 -9.05 -0.16 16.63
N GLN A 318 -9.82 -0.30 15.55
CA GLN A 318 -11.10 0.42 15.40
C GLN A 318 -12.13 -0.12 16.39
N ALA A 319 -12.26 -1.43 16.47
CA ALA A 319 -13.19 -2.09 17.37
C ALA A 319 -12.90 -1.78 18.86
N GLU A 320 -11.61 -1.74 19.25
CA GLU A 320 -11.19 -1.31 20.60
C GLU A 320 -11.66 0.11 20.95
N ALA A 321 -11.83 0.97 19.94
CA ALA A 321 -12.39 2.32 20.12
C ALA A 321 -13.92 2.37 20.01
N GLY A 322 -14.58 1.22 19.83
CA GLY A 322 -16.04 1.16 19.64
C GLY A 322 -16.52 1.60 18.26
N ASP A 323 -15.62 1.66 17.28
CA ASP A 323 -15.94 2.10 15.91
C ASP A 323 -16.33 0.90 15.05
N TYR A 324 -17.59 0.61 14.99
CA TYR A 324 -18.19 -0.49 14.23
C TYR A 324 -18.99 0.02 13.04
N GLY A 325 -18.98 -0.77 11.97
CA GLY A 325 -19.88 -0.60 10.84
C GLY A 325 -21.22 -1.30 11.08
N ASP A 326 -22.16 -1.00 10.22
CA ASP A 326 -23.45 -1.67 10.16
C ASP A 326 -23.68 -2.39 8.81
N LEU A 327 -24.84 -2.98 8.63
CA LEU A 327 -25.18 -3.65 7.37
C LEU A 327 -25.46 -2.70 6.20
N TYR A 328 -25.47 -1.37 6.42
CA TYR A 328 -25.52 -0.36 5.36
C TYR A 328 -24.11 0.01 4.83
N LEU A 329 -23.05 -0.50 5.45
CA LEU A 329 -21.68 -0.32 4.96
C LEU A 329 -21.61 -0.60 3.45
N ASN A 330 -21.04 0.31 2.69
CA ASN A 330 -20.95 0.20 1.24
C ASN A 330 -19.54 0.57 0.73
N ALA A 331 -19.22 0.17 -0.49
CA ALA A 331 -17.96 0.53 -1.13
C ALA A 331 -17.85 2.04 -1.38
N VAL A 332 -16.73 2.64 -1.00
CA VAL A 332 -16.40 4.06 -1.20
C VAL A 332 -15.07 4.16 -1.96
N PRO A 333 -15.10 4.13 -3.32
CA PRO A 333 -13.88 4.07 -4.14
C PRO A 333 -12.88 5.19 -3.91
N GLY A 334 -13.36 6.39 -3.58
CA GLY A 334 -12.55 7.58 -3.32
C GLY A 334 -12.42 7.92 -1.82
N LEU A 335 -12.48 6.93 -0.93
CA LEU A 335 -12.40 7.16 0.51
C LEU A 335 -11.07 7.80 0.89
N SER A 336 -11.13 8.99 1.49
CA SER A 336 -9.93 9.66 1.99
C SER A 336 -9.48 9.05 3.32
N LEU A 337 -8.17 9.08 3.58
CA LEU A 337 -7.60 8.65 4.85
C LEU A 337 -8.15 9.50 6.01
N GLY A 338 -8.51 8.85 7.11
CA GLY A 338 -9.12 9.50 8.28
C GLY A 338 -10.61 9.79 8.15
N ASN A 339 -11.23 9.60 6.99
CA ASN A 339 -12.67 9.68 6.79
C ASN A 339 -13.31 8.30 6.96
N ARG A 340 -14.57 8.31 7.42
CA ARG A 340 -15.38 7.11 7.70
C ARG A 340 -16.80 7.27 7.21
#